data_f929dce00c95e9b7026e292fd18c544f
#
_entry.id   f929dce00c95e9b7026e292fd18c544f
#
_cell.length_a   1.000
_cell.length_b   1.000
_cell.length_c   1.000
_cell.angle_alpha   90.00
_cell.angle_beta   90.00
_cell.angle_gamma   90.00
#
_symmetry.space_group_name_H-M   'P 1'
#
loop_
_entity.id
_entity.type
_entity.pdbx_description
1 polymer ?
#
loop_
_entity_poly.entity_id
_entity_poly.type
_entity_poly.pdbx_seq_one_letter_code
_entity_poly.pdbx_strand_id
1 'polypeptide(L)'
;MLTLADQLAEWLVPGAEPFAVATVVGASGSVPRPVGTAMAVRADGAVIGSLSGGCVEAAVHAAALDAIAVGECHRETFGYSDDDAFAVGLTCGGSLEVHVQPVRPGDEGDPAAVALARLAAAGGGSAALVRRLDVARPTAVVLRDLSGPAGSMPGAGPDSSLRGLVDDGALPAVSAQVAAVLRAGGAATVHAAPGVPDGACDDGAPEEPVTLLVETRLPPPRFVVVGANDFAGALVRAVHLLGYRVTLVDAREVFAAPRRFPQADEVVVDWPDRYLAAEAAAGRLDARTAVAVLTHDVKFDVPTLRLALGLPLAYVGAMGSRRSHAQRIQALRDEGVTPDLLARLRSPIGLDLGAVTPEEVAVSVVAELVAVRYGRDAAVPLSRTDGPLHAARGTIPGTTRSKERPRWT
;
A
#
# COMPACT_ATOMS: atom_id res chain seq x y z
N MET A 1 11.16 -6.62 -4.64
CA MET A 1 12.25 -6.21 -5.57
C MET A 1 12.41 -4.70 -5.61
N LEU A 2 11.35 -3.93 -5.82
CA LEU A 2 11.40 -2.46 -5.91
C LEU A 2 12.02 -1.80 -4.66
N THR A 3 11.73 -2.33 -3.47
CA THR A 3 12.25 -1.82 -2.18
C THR A 3 13.77 -1.96 -2.02
N LEU A 4 14.40 -2.85 -2.79
CA LEU A 4 15.84 -3.08 -2.76
C LEU A 4 16.58 -2.34 -3.89
N ALA A 5 15.88 -1.74 -4.86
CA ALA A 5 16.49 -1.21 -6.08
C ALA A 5 17.66 -0.25 -5.82
N ASP A 6 17.52 0.64 -4.83
CA ASP A 6 18.57 1.60 -4.50
C ASP A 6 19.78 0.93 -3.83
N GLN A 7 19.57 -0.13 -3.02
CA GLN A 7 20.63 -0.91 -2.36
C GLN A 7 21.35 -1.85 -3.35
N LEU A 8 20.68 -2.24 -4.42
CA LEU A 8 21.22 -3.10 -5.47
C LEU A 8 22.01 -2.32 -6.53
N ALA A 9 22.12 -1.01 -6.43
CA ALA A 9 22.80 -0.19 -7.45
C ALA A 9 24.23 -0.66 -7.76
N GLU A 10 24.98 -1.07 -6.74
CA GLU A 10 26.36 -1.60 -6.91
C GLU A 10 26.40 -2.99 -7.56
N TRP A 11 25.32 -3.77 -7.44
CA TRP A 11 25.20 -5.11 -8.06
C TRP A 11 24.68 -5.05 -9.51
N LEU A 12 24.20 -3.88 -9.94
CA LEU A 12 23.60 -3.69 -11.27
C LEU A 12 24.57 -3.13 -12.31
N VAL A 13 25.84 -2.93 -11.93
CA VAL A 13 26.85 -2.44 -12.87
C VAL A 13 27.18 -3.53 -13.92
N PRO A 14 27.45 -3.17 -15.18
CA PRO A 14 27.84 -4.13 -16.21
C PRO A 14 29.06 -4.96 -15.78
N GLY A 15 28.97 -6.27 -15.92
CA GLY A 15 30.04 -7.19 -15.53
C GLY A 15 30.06 -7.59 -14.05
N ALA A 16 29.12 -7.12 -13.24
CA ALA A 16 28.93 -7.62 -11.89
C ALA A 16 28.43 -9.07 -11.91
N GLU A 17 28.65 -9.78 -10.79
CA GLU A 17 28.17 -11.15 -10.65
C GLU A 17 26.65 -11.24 -10.71
N PRO A 18 26.08 -12.33 -11.26
CA PRO A 18 24.66 -12.56 -11.24
C PRO A 18 24.14 -12.68 -9.80
N PHE A 19 22.90 -12.30 -9.60
CA PHE A 19 22.21 -12.42 -8.31
C PHE A 19 20.77 -12.88 -8.54
N ALA A 20 20.10 -13.32 -7.48
CA ALA A 20 18.65 -13.58 -7.52
C ALA A 20 17.91 -12.71 -6.51
N VAL A 21 16.68 -12.34 -6.83
CA VAL A 21 15.80 -11.65 -5.91
C VAL A 21 14.62 -12.54 -5.56
N ALA A 22 14.56 -12.95 -4.31
CA ALA A 22 13.45 -13.63 -3.71
C ALA A 22 12.43 -12.57 -3.19
N THR A 23 11.18 -12.70 -3.60
CA THR A 23 10.12 -11.74 -3.23
C THR A 23 8.90 -12.49 -2.70
N VAL A 24 8.34 -12.05 -1.57
CA VAL A 24 7.07 -12.56 -1.06
C VAL A 24 5.96 -12.15 -2.02
N VAL A 25 5.27 -13.13 -2.61
CA VAL A 25 4.19 -12.93 -3.59
C VAL A 25 2.84 -13.38 -3.04
N GLY A 26 2.84 -14.22 -2.01
CA GLY A 26 1.66 -14.67 -1.28
C GLY A 26 1.96 -14.79 0.21
N ALA A 27 0.97 -14.52 1.04
CA ALA A 27 1.08 -14.63 2.48
C ALA A 27 -0.27 -15.05 3.06
N SER A 28 -0.29 -16.10 3.89
CA SER A 28 -1.49 -16.55 4.58
C SER A 28 -1.22 -16.84 6.06
N GLY A 29 -2.25 -16.73 6.88
CA GLY A 29 -2.10 -16.91 8.32
C GLY A 29 -1.33 -15.78 9.01
N SER A 30 -0.59 -16.10 10.06
CA SER A 30 0.22 -15.13 10.81
C SER A 30 1.62 -15.07 10.22
N VAL A 31 1.87 -14.11 9.34
CA VAL A 31 3.18 -13.92 8.71
C VAL A 31 3.81 -12.59 9.13
N PRO A 32 5.15 -12.54 9.35
CA PRO A 32 5.81 -11.34 9.87
C PRO A 32 6.01 -10.24 8.83
N ARG A 33 5.84 -10.54 7.53
CA ARG A 33 6.16 -9.62 6.44
C ARG A 33 5.08 -9.61 5.35
N PRO A 34 4.78 -8.44 4.77
CA PRO A 34 3.79 -8.31 3.70
C PRO A 34 4.33 -8.79 2.34
N VAL A 35 3.40 -8.99 1.39
CA VAL A 35 3.70 -9.14 -0.05
C VAL A 35 4.58 -7.97 -0.52
N GLY A 36 5.55 -8.26 -1.39
CA GLY A 36 6.55 -7.31 -1.89
C GLY A 36 7.81 -7.22 -1.03
N THR A 37 7.83 -7.82 0.17
CA THR A 37 9.09 -7.98 0.93
C THR A 37 10.07 -8.81 0.13
N ALA A 38 11.33 -8.37 0.07
CA ALA A 38 12.33 -8.99 -0.79
C ALA A 38 13.68 -9.19 -0.09
N MET A 39 14.41 -10.20 -0.57
CA MET A 39 15.81 -10.50 -0.24
C MET A 39 16.54 -10.78 -1.53
N ALA A 40 17.72 -10.21 -1.70
CA ALA A 40 18.61 -10.48 -2.83
C ALA A 40 19.81 -11.30 -2.35
N VAL A 41 20.21 -12.27 -3.16
CA VAL A 41 21.37 -13.14 -2.93
C VAL A 41 22.25 -13.10 -4.17
N ARG A 42 23.53 -12.78 -4.03
CA ARG A 42 24.50 -12.76 -5.09
C ARG A 42 25.20 -14.13 -5.22
N ALA A 43 25.78 -14.43 -6.36
CA ALA A 43 26.44 -15.71 -6.63
C ALA A 43 27.56 -16.06 -5.62
N ASP A 44 28.22 -15.07 -5.03
CA ASP A 44 29.23 -15.24 -3.97
C ASP A 44 28.61 -15.47 -2.57
N GLY A 45 27.28 -15.50 -2.46
CA GLY A 45 26.55 -15.70 -1.22
C GLY A 45 26.25 -14.43 -0.44
N ALA A 46 26.62 -13.24 -0.93
CA ALA A 46 26.28 -11.97 -0.29
C ALA A 46 24.75 -11.74 -0.30
N VAL A 47 24.22 -11.14 0.78
CA VAL A 47 22.77 -10.96 0.99
C VAL A 47 22.43 -9.51 1.25
N ILE A 48 21.33 -9.03 0.64
CA ILE A 48 20.70 -7.74 0.91
C ILE A 48 19.23 -7.98 1.22
N GLY A 49 18.70 -7.40 2.31
CA GLY A 49 17.31 -7.55 2.73
C GLY A 49 17.02 -8.79 3.57
N SER A 50 15.73 -9.07 3.83
CA SER A 50 15.24 -10.20 4.63
C SER A 50 13.77 -10.44 4.34
N LEU A 51 13.31 -11.69 4.39
CA LEU A 51 11.93 -12.09 4.11
C LEU A 51 11.09 -12.37 5.35
N SER A 52 11.67 -13.01 6.38
CA SER A 52 10.92 -13.46 7.56
C SER A 52 11.49 -12.96 8.87
N GLY A 53 12.76 -12.57 8.89
CA GLY A 53 13.51 -12.24 10.11
C GLY A 53 14.24 -13.44 10.72
N GLY A 54 14.56 -14.46 9.92
CA GLY A 54 15.44 -15.58 10.28
C GLY A 54 14.87 -16.99 10.08
N CYS A 55 13.55 -17.12 9.87
CA CYS A 55 12.95 -18.46 9.80
C CYS A 55 13.19 -19.20 8.47
N VAL A 56 13.14 -18.49 7.34
CA VAL A 56 13.24 -19.10 5.99
C VAL A 56 14.46 -18.64 5.21
N GLU A 57 15.26 -17.73 5.73
CA GLU A 57 16.35 -17.08 5.01
C GLU A 57 17.38 -18.08 4.47
N ALA A 58 17.72 -19.14 5.23
CA ALA A 58 18.69 -20.15 4.78
C ALA A 58 18.17 -20.96 3.60
N ALA A 59 16.90 -21.37 3.62
CA ALA A 59 16.29 -22.10 2.52
C ALA A 59 16.15 -21.23 1.28
N VAL A 60 15.69 -19.97 1.46
CA VAL A 60 15.59 -19.00 0.36
C VAL A 60 16.97 -18.65 -0.22
N HIS A 61 18.00 -18.59 0.60
CA HIS A 61 19.38 -18.40 0.14
C HIS A 61 19.82 -19.52 -0.79
N ALA A 62 19.60 -20.79 -0.40
CA ALA A 62 19.90 -21.95 -1.24
C ALA A 62 19.11 -21.92 -2.56
N ALA A 63 17.78 -21.69 -2.48
CA ALA A 63 16.91 -21.56 -3.64
C ALA A 63 17.35 -20.44 -4.59
N ALA A 64 17.86 -19.34 -4.06
CA ALA A 64 18.37 -18.22 -4.85
C ALA A 64 19.66 -18.60 -5.62
N LEU A 65 20.59 -19.31 -4.99
CA LEU A 65 21.79 -19.80 -5.66
C LEU A 65 21.46 -20.83 -6.75
N ASP A 66 20.50 -21.71 -6.52
CA ASP A 66 20.02 -22.66 -7.52
C ASP A 66 19.36 -21.93 -8.71
N ALA A 67 18.54 -20.90 -8.45
CA ALA A 67 17.95 -20.06 -9.51
C ALA A 67 19.00 -19.35 -10.36
N ILE A 68 20.08 -18.85 -9.75
CA ILE A 68 21.20 -18.24 -10.48
C ILE A 68 21.87 -19.28 -11.39
N ALA A 69 22.11 -20.50 -10.89
CA ALA A 69 22.79 -21.58 -11.62
C ALA A 69 21.95 -22.07 -12.80
N VAL A 70 20.64 -22.25 -12.61
CA VAL A 70 19.69 -22.71 -13.64
C VAL A 70 19.33 -21.59 -14.62
N GLY A 71 19.19 -20.36 -14.12
CA GLY A 71 18.79 -19.18 -14.90
C GLY A 71 17.28 -19.07 -15.12
N GLU A 72 16.47 -19.74 -14.32
CA GLU A 72 15.01 -19.74 -14.40
C GLU A 72 14.36 -19.25 -13.10
N CYS A 73 13.18 -18.63 -13.24
CA CYS A 73 12.35 -18.27 -12.10
C CYS A 73 11.67 -19.52 -11.53
N HIS A 74 11.48 -19.54 -10.23
CA HIS A 74 10.61 -20.54 -9.61
C HIS A 74 9.85 -19.94 -8.41
N ARG A 75 8.82 -20.64 -7.96
CA ARG A 75 8.06 -20.30 -6.76
C ARG A 75 8.24 -21.42 -5.74
N GLU A 76 8.34 -21.01 -4.49
CA GLU A 76 8.47 -21.91 -3.36
C GLU A 76 7.55 -21.44 -2.23
N THR A 77 6.91 -22.40 -1.55
CA THR A 77 6.05 -22.12 -0.42
C THR A 77 6.71 -22.58 0.86
N PHE A 78 6.86 -21.66 1.80
CA PHE A 78 7.38 -21.89 3.13
C PHE A 78 6.24 -21.79 4.14
N GLY A 79 5.97 -22.84 4.90
CA GLY A 79 4.86 -22.83 5.87
C GLY A 79 4.90 -24.05 6.76
N TYR A 80 4.02 -24.07 7.76
CA TYR A 80 3.79 -25.22 8.59
C TYR A 80 2.85 -26.17 7.82
N SER A 81 3.32 -27.36 7.42
CA SER A 81 2.46 -28.46 7.01
C SER A 81 2.47 -29.49 8.12
N ASP A 82 1.29 -29.93 8.56
CA ASP A 82 1.13 -30.97 9.59
C ASP A 82 1.75 -32.32 9.16
N ASP A 83 2.07 -32.50 7.89
CA ASP A 83 2.58 -33.75 7.29
C ASP A 83 4.10 -33.80 7.10
N ASP A 84 4.84 -32.69 7.29
CA ASP A 84 6.28 -32.63 7.01
C ASP A 84 7.08 -32.21 8.26
N ALA A 85 7.54 -33.17 9.02
CA ALA A 85 8.39 -32.97 10.21
C ALA A 85 9.78 -32.35 9.89
N PHE A 86 10.09 -32.13 8.62
CA PHE A 86 11.35 -31.56 8.11
C PHE A 86 11.15 -30.27 7.29
N ALA A 87 9.90 -29.80 7.10
CA ALA A 87 9.66 -28.55 6.41
C ALA A 87 10.22 -27.38 7.24
N VAL A 88 10.91 -26.45 6.59
CA VAL A 88 11.35 -25.18 7.19
C VAL A 88 10.08 -24.37 7.50
N GLY A 89 9.53 -24.55 8.71
CA GLY A 89 8.27 -23.97 9.13
C GLY A 89 8.44 -22.56 9.67
N LEU A 90 7.47 -21.70 9.39
CA LEU A 90 7.32 -20.43 10.08
C LEU A 90 6.79 -20.69 11.49
N THR A 91 7.57 -20.38 12.52
CA THR A 91 7.16 -20.51 13.92
C THR A 91 5.87 -19.76 14.28
N CYS A 92 5.46 -18.82 13.41
CA CYS A 92 4.24 -18.01 13.55
C CYS A 92 2.96 -18.71 13.03
N GLY A 93 3.06 -19.94 12.47
CA GLY A 93 1.88 -20.69 11.97
C GLY A 93 1.26 -20.16 10.68
N GLY A 94 1.98 -19.32 9.92
CA GLY A 94 1.56 -18.85 8.60
C GLY A 94 2.32 -19.52 7.46
N SER A 95 1.96 -19.20 6.21
CA SER A 95 2.71 -19.60 5.03
C SER A 95 3.09 -18.39 4.17
N LEU A 96 4.28 -18.46 3.57
CA LEU A 96 4.81 -17.49 2.63
C LEU A 96 5.01 -18.15 1.29
N GLU A 97 4.47 -17.60 0.23
CA GLU A 97 4.80 -17.94 -1.14
C GLU A 97 5.87 -16.95 -1.64
N VAL A 98 7.01 -17.48 -2.07
CA VAL A 98 8.18 -16.70 -2.48
C VAL A 98 8.45 -16.98 -3.95
N HIS A 99 8.56 -15.92 -4.75
CA HIS A 99 9.02 -15.98 -6.13
C HIS A 99 10.50 -15.63 -6.17
N VAL A 100 11.33 -16.54 -6.68
CA VAL A 100 12.77 -16.37 -6.83
C VAL A 100 13.08 -16.09 -8.29
N GLN A 101 13.72 -14.96 -8.56
CA GLN A 101 14.00 -14.47 -9.90
C GLN A 101 15.49 -14.19 -10.05
N PRO A 102 16.22 -14.91 -10.92
CA PRO A 102 17.60 -14.59 -11.24
C PRO A 102 17.68 -13.30 -12.05
N VAL A 103 18.77 -12.56 -11.87
CA VAL A 103 19.07 -11.28 -12.53
C VAL A 103 20.51 -11.30 -13.01
N ARG A 104 20.71 -10.96 -14.30
CA ARG A 104 22.03 -10.87 -14.93
C ARG A 104 22.37 -9.40 -15.21
N PRO A 105 23.22 -8.78 -14.38
CA PRO A 105 23.61 -7.37 -14.54
C PRO A 105 24.23 -7.09 -15.90
N GLY A 106 23.80 -6.00 -16.56
CA GLY A 106 24.31 -5.58 -17.86
C GLY A 106 23.78 -6.40 -19.06
N ASP A 107 22.95 -7.41 -18.84
CA ASP A 107 22.26 -8.11 -19.92
C ASP A 107 21.01 -7.33 -20.32
N GLU A 108 21.04 -6.72 -21.51
CA GLU A 108 19.89 -5.99 -22.08
C GLU A 108 18.72 -6.92 -22.42
N GLY A 109 18.97 -8.21 -22.55
CA GLY A 109 17.95 -9.26 -22.75
C GLY A 109 17.28 -9.72 -21.45
N ASP A 110 17.76 -9.25 -20.28
CA ASP A 110 17.14 -9.52 -18.99
C ASP A 110 16.21 -8.36 -18.56
N PRO A 111 14.87 -8.49 -18.69
CA PRO A 111 13.94 -7.43 -18.36
C PRO A 111 14.00 -6.99 -16.89
N ALA A 112 14.38 -7.90 -15.97
CA ALA A 112 14.52 -7.58 -14.55
C ALA A 112 15.75 -6.72 -14.29
N ALA A 113 16.90 -7.06 -14.91
CA ALA A 113 18.13 -6.28 -14.82
C ALA A 113 17.88 -4.85 -15.37
N VAL A 114 17.26 -4.74 -16.56
CA VAL A 114 16.90 -3.47 -17.17
C VAL A 114 15.95 -2.67 -16.30
N ALA A 115 14.91 -3.29 -15.73
CA ALA A 115 13.95 -2.63 -14.87
C ALA A 115 14.61 -2.11 -13.59
N LEU A 116 15.41 -2.91 -12.91
CA LEU A 116 16.14 -2.54 -11.70
C LEU A 116 17.15 -1.42 -11.96
N ALA A 117 17.92 -1.49 -13.04
CA ALA A 117 18.87 -0.45 -13.42
C ALA A 117 18.15 0.89 -13.66
N ARG A 118 17.00 0.87 -14.35
CA ARG A 118 16.16 2.07 -14.55
C ARG A 118 15.62 2.65 -13.25
N LEU A 119 15.26 1.79 -12.29
CA LEU A 119 14.75 2.22 -10.97
C LEU A 119 15.85 2.79 -10.11
N ALA A 120 17.04 2.19 -10.09
CA ALA A 120 18.21 2.69 -9.37
C ALA A 120 18.69 4.04 -9.93
N ALA A 121 18.78 4.17 -11.26
CA ALA A 121 19.17 5.41 -11.93
C ALA A 121 18.17 6.57 -11.71
N ALA A 122 16.91 6.26 -11.47
CA ALA A 122 15.86 7.28 -11.28
C ALA A 122 15.85 7.91 -9.87
N GLY A 123 16.60 7.34 -8.93
CA GLY A 123 16.53 7.74 -7.52
C GLY A 123 15.14 7.53 -6.90
N GLY A 124 14.86 8.24 -5.81
CA GLY A 124 13.65 8.07 -4.99
C GLY A 124 12.31 8.53 -5.58
N GLY A 125 12.19 8.79 -6.88
CA GLY A 125 10.96 9.23 -7.54
C GLY A 125 9.84 8.18 -7.47
N SER A 126 8.58 8.63 -7.70
CA SER A 126 7.42 7.73 -7.75
C SER A 126 7.54 6.78 -8.93
N ALA A 127 7.39 5.48 -8.65
CA ALA A 127 7.50 4.42 -9.63
C ALA A 127 6.66 3.20 -9.22
N ALA A 128 6.30 2.37 -10.18
CA ALA A 128 5.84 1.03 -9.93
C ALA A 128 6.62 0.03 -10.78
N LEU A 129 6.81 -1.16 -10.23
CA LEU A 129 7.37 -2.31 -10.92
C LEU A 129 6.26 -3.35 -11.05
N VAL A 130 5.93 -3.71 -12.27
CA VAL A 130 4.97 -4.79 -12.58
C VAL A 130 5.75 -5.96 -13.15
N ARG A 131 5.65 -7.12 -12.53
CA ARG A 131 6.33 -8.34 -12.94
C ARG A 131 5.33 -9.46 -13.17
N ARG A 132 5.51 -10.21 -14.25
CA ARG A 132 4.76 -11.43 -14.49
C ARG A 132 5.40 -12.60 -13.73
N LEU A 133 4.58 -13.39 -13.04
CA LEU A 133 5.04 -14.43 -12.13
C LEU A 133 4.78 -15.86 -12.63
N ASP A 134 3.89 -16.04 -13.60
CA ASP A 134 3.44 -17.32 -14.15
C ASP A 134 4.28 -17.80 -15.34
N VAL A 135 5.44 -17.18 -15.58
CA VAL A 135 6.34 -17.49 -16.69
C VAL A 135 7.74 -17.89 -16.20
N ALA A 136 8.36 -18.84 -16.86
CA ALA A 136 9.71 -19.30 -16.51
C ALA A 136 10.79 -18.22 -16.75
N ARG A 137 10.58 -17.36 -17.75
CA ARG A 137 11.46 -16.22 -18.04
C ARG A 137 10.89 -14.94 -17.50
N PRO A 138 11.70 -14.14 -16.79
CA PRO A 138 11.21 -12.92 -16.17
C PRO A 138 10.75 -11.91 -17.22
N THR A 139 9.58 -11.32 -16.97
CA THR A 139 9.11 -10.15 -17.69
C THR A 139 8.76 -9.04 -16.68
N ALA A 140 9.20 -7.83 -16.96
CA ALA A 140 9.02 -6.72 -16.04
C ALA A 140 8.81 -5.39 -16.79
N VAL A 141 7.96 -4.54 -16.24
CA VAL A 141 7.70 -3.17 -16.74
C VAL A 141 7.80 -2.19 -15.58
N VAL A 142 8.47 -1.07 -15.82
CA VAL A 142 8.55 0.06 -14.88
C VAL A 142 7.61 1.14 -15.35
N LEU A 143 6.65 1.50 -14.47
CA LEU A 143 5.78 2.64 -14.63
C LEU A 143 6.36 3.81 -13.81
N ARG A 144 6.40 5.01 -14.41
CA ARG A 144 6.96 6.22 -13.80
C ARG A 144 5.95 7.36 -13.78
N ASP A 145 6.26 8.41 -13.06
CA ASP A 145 5.46 9.64 -12.97
C ASP A 145 4.02 9.39 -12.53
N LEU A 146 3.87 8.59 -11.46
CA LEU A 146 2.59 8.22 -10.88
C LEU A 146 1.89 9.38 -10.14
N SER A 147 2.36 10.62 -10.33
CA SER A 147 1.96 11.82 -9.56
C SER A 147 0.80 12.59 -10.19
N GLY A 148 0.13 12.08 -11.21
CA GLY A 148 -1.05 12.71 -11.82
C GLY A 148 -2.29 12.64 -10.94
N PRO A 149 -3.32 13.51 -11.16
CA PRO A 149 -4.60 13.38 -10.48
C PRO A 149 -5.12 11.96 -10.66
N ALA A 150 -5.73 11.40 -9.61
CA ALA A 150 -6.10 9.99 -9.49
C ALA A 150 -6.72 9.43 -10.77
N GLY A 151 -5.94 8.65 -11.54
CA GLY A 151 -6.35 8.03 -12.79
C GLY A 151 -5.77 8.59 -14.08
N SER A 152 -5.02 9.70 -14.05
CA SER A 152 -4.39 10.25 -15.24
C SER A 152 -2.90 9.87 -15.27
N MET A 153 -2.55 8.87 -16.07
CA MET A 153 -1.17 8.62 -16.44
C MET A 153 -0.74 9.66 -17.49
N PRO A 154 0.35 10.42 -17.30
CA PRO A 154 0.82 11.33 -18.32
C PRO A 154 1.29 10.53 -19.56
N GLY A 155 0.63 10.72 -20.69
CA GLY A 155 1.15 10.42 -22.03
C GLY A 155 0.82 9.08 -22.67
N ALA A 156 0.67 8.00 -21.92
CA ALA A 156 0.11 6.73 -22.40
C ALA A 156 -0.48 6.02 -21.16
N GLY A 157 -1.75 5.60 -21.20
CA GLY A 157 -2.38 4.87 -20.11
C GLY A 157 -1.57 3.63 -19.74
N PRO A 158 -1.77 3.03 -18.55
CA PRO A 158 -1.09 1.80 -18.15
C PRO A 158 -1.17 0.71 -19.22
N ASP A 159 -2.21 0.75 -20.04
CA ASP A 159 -2.48 -0.21 -21.12
C ASP A 159 -1.33 -0.35 -22.12
N SER A 160 -0.72 0.75 -22.57
CA SER A 160 0.38 0.65 -23.55
C SER A 160 1.65 0.02 -22.95
N SER A 161 1.90 0.25 -21.68
CA SER A 161 3.06 -0.31 -20.99
C SER A 161 2.83 -1.77 -20.57
N LEU A 162 1.59 -2.15 -20.28
CA LEU A 162 1.23 -3.52 -19.84
C LEU A 162 1.07 -4.50 -21.02
N ARG A 163 0.91 -4.02 -22.26
CA ARG A 163 0.79 -4.87 -23.47
C ARG A 163 1.95 -5.84 -23.69
N GLY A 164 3.12 -5.54 -23.13
CA GLY A 164 4.26 -6.46 -23.15
C GLY A 164 4.21 -7.57 -22.09
N LEU A 165 3.28 -7.49 -21.14
CA LEU A 165 3.12 -8.44 -20.05
C LEU A 165 1.90 -9.36 -20.24
N VAL A 166 0.87 -8.91 -20.92
CA VAL A 166 -0.41 -9.62 -21.04
C VAL A 166 -1.00 -9.43 -22.43
N ASP A 167 -1.86 -10.35 -22.83
CA ASP A 167 -2.59 -10.31 -24.09
C ASP A 167 -3.70 -9.24 -24.04
N ASP A 168 -4.13 -8.79 -25.24
CA ASP A 168 -5.14 -7.72 -25.36
C ASP A 168 -6.46 -8.07 -24.66
N GLY A 169 -6.85 -9.34 -24.58
CA GLY A 169 -8.07 -9.78 -23.90
C GLY A 169 -8.03 -9.61 -22.38
N ALA A 170 -6.89 -9.87 -21.75
CA ALA A 170 -6.70 -9.70 -20.29
C ALA A 170 -6.38 -8.24 -19.90
N LEU A 171 -5.94 -7.42 -20.85
CA LEU A 171 -5.42 -6.09 -20.62
C LEU A 171 -6.37 -5.15 -19.84
N PRO A 172 -7.68 -5.06 -20.15
CA PRO A 172 -8.57 -4.16 -19.40
C PRO A 172 -8.72 -4.56 -17.93
N ALA A 173 -8.84 -5.86 -17.64
CA ALA A 173 -8.98 -6.36 -16.27
C ALA A 173 -7.68 -6.16 -15.47
N VAL A 174 -6.54 -6.43 -16.09
CA VAL A 174 -5.21 -6.20 -15.50
C VAL A 174 -4.99 -4.71 -15.24
N SER A 175 -5.28 -3.85 -16.21
CA SER A 175 -5.11 -2.40 -16.07
C SER A 175 -5.94 -1.83 -14.93
N ALA A 176 -7.19 -2.27 -14.77
CA ALA A 176 -8.06 -1.84 -13.68
C ALA A 176 -7.49 -2.25 -12.29
N GLN A 177 -7.01 -3.48 -12.17
CA GLN A 177 -6.43 -3.99 -10.92
C GLN A 177 -5.07 -3.31 -10.63
N VAL A 178 -4.19 -3.14 -11.61
CA VAL A 178 -2.94 -2.41 -11.47
C VAL A 178 -3.22 -0.98 -11.01
N ALA A 179 -4.17 -0.28 -11.65
CA ALA A 179 -4.56 1.07 -11.24
C ALA A 179 -5.08 1.13 -9.79
N ALA A 180 -5.79 0.09 -9.32
CA ALA A 180 -6.23 0.02 -7.92
C ALA A 180 -5.04 -0.10 -6.96
N VAL A 181 -4.02 -0.93 -7.28
CA VAL A 181 -2.79 -1.04 -6.48
C VAL A 181 -1.99 0.27 -6.50
N LEU A 182 -1.89 0.94 -7.65
CA LEU A 182 -1.21 2.24 -7.78
C LEU A 182 -1.86 3.31 -6.88
N ARG A 183 -3.20 3.33 -6.80
CA ARG A 183 -3.92 4.27 -5.92
C ARG A 183 -3.74 3.95 -4.44
N ALA A 184 -3.77 2.66 -4.08
CA ALA A 184 -3.62 2.21 -2.69
C ALA A 184 -2.18 2.33 -2.17
N GLY A 185 -1.20 2.19 -3.06
CA GLY A 185 0.21 2.06 -2.72
C GLY A 185 0.54 0.68 -2.12
N GLY A 186 1.85 0.41 -1.97
CA GLY A 186 2.35 -0.86 -1.44
C GLY A 186 2.61 -1.89 -2.51
N ALA A 187 2.39 -3.17 -2.21
CA ALA A 187 2.54 -4.27 -3.15
C ALA A 187 1.36 -5.24 -3.07
N ALA A 188 0.96 -5.79 -4.21
CA ALA A 188 -0.09 -6.80 -4.29
C ALA A 188 0.13 -7.74 -5.48
N THR A 189 -0.28 -8.99 -5.32
CA THR A 189 -0.41 -9.94 -6.41
C THR A 189 -1.79 -9.79 -7.05
N VAL A 190 -1.80 -9.69 -8.38
CA VAL A 190 -2.97 -9.48 -9.21
C VAL A 190 -3.17 -10.73 -10.06
N HIS A 191 -4.41 -11.23 -10.11
CA HIS A 191 -4.78 -12.37 -10.94
C HIS A 191 -5.85 -11.93 -11.93
N ALA A 192 -5.63 -12.19 -13.22
CA ALA A 192 -6.62 -11.94 -14.26
C ALA A 192 -6.86 -13.22 -15.06
N ALA A 193 -8.11 -13.55 -15.26
CA ALA A 193 -8.47 -14.59 -16.22
C ALA A 193 -8.07 -14.12 -17.63
N PRO A 194 -7.58 -15.02 -18.50
CA PRO A 194 -7.40 -14.69 -19.90
C PRO A 194 -8.75 -14.20 -20.47
N GLY A 195 -8.71 -13.13 -21.24
CA GLY A 195 -9.91 -12.64 -21.91
C GLY A 195 -10.36 -13.64 -22.97
N VAL A 196 -11.58 -14.14 -22.87
CA VAL A 196 -12.19 -14.90 -23.96
C VAL A 196 -12.45 -13.91 -25.10
N PRO A 197 -11.88 -14.08 -26.29
CA PRO A 197 -12.21 -13.23 -27.44
C PRO A 197 -13.70 -13.34 -27.76
N ASP A 198 -14.36 -12.19 -27.99
CA ASP A 198 -15.76 -12.16 -28.41
C ASP A 198 -15.97 -13.10 -29.61
N GLY A 199 -16.76 -14.17 -29.43
CA GLY A 199 -17.13 -15.13 -30.47
C GLY A 199 -16.34 -16.45 -30.51
N ALA A 200 -15.41 -16.71 -29.60
CA ALA A 200 -14.79 -18.03 -29.46
C ALA A 200 -15.69 -18.95 -28.62
N CYS A 201 -16.09 -20.09 -29.18
CA CYS A 201 -16.67 -21.19 -28.41
C CYS A 201 -15.57 -21.75 -27.51
N ASP A 202 -15.86 -21.85 -26.20
CA ASP A 202 -14.97 -22.38 -25.19
C ASP A 202 -14.84 -23.91 -25.32
N ASP A 203 -13.98 -24.37 -26.22
CA ASP A 203 -13.62 -25.79 -26.39
C ASP A 203 -12.19 -26.08 -25.81
N GLY A 204 -11.61 -25.14 -25.10
CA GLY A 204 -10.24 -25.24 -24.57
C GLY A 204 -10.17 -25.49 -23.07
N ALA A 205 -9.12 -26.21 -22.63
CA ALA A 205 -8.75 -26.27 -21.23
C ALA A 205 -8.62 -24.84 -20.66
N PRO A 206 -9.02 -24.60 -19.40
CA PRO A 206 -8.92 -23.26 -18.80
C PRO A 206 -7.46 -22.79 -18.88
N GLU A 207 -7.21 -21.75 -19.66
CA GLU A 207 -5.90 -21.10 -19.66
C GLU A 207 -5.57 -20.63 -18.25
N GLU A 208 -4.35 -20.88 -17.81
CA GLU A 208 -3.91 -20.47 -16.48
C GLU A 208 -4.03 -18.94 -16.33
N PRO A 209 -4.56 -18.44 -15.20
CA PRO A 209 -4.73 -17.02 -15.00
C PRO A 209 -3.38 -16.30 -14.98
N VAL A 210 -3.27 -15.22 -15.71
CA VAL A 210 -2.11 -14.33 -15.66
C VAL A 210 -1.92 -13.84 -14.22
N THR A 211 -0.72 -14.04 -13.67
CA THR A 211 -0.39 -13.62 -12.32
C THR A 211 0.72 -12.56 -12.36
N LEU A 212 0.39 -11.37 -11.86
CA LEU A 212 1.33 -10.26 -11.80
C LEU A 212 1.61 -9.86 -10.34
N LEU A 213 2.83 -9.47 -10.05
CA LEU A 213 3.17 -8.72 -8.85
C LEU A 213 3.32 -7.24 -9.21
N VAL A 214 2.56 -6.41 -8.54
CA VAL A 214 2.64 -4.95 -8.63
C VAL A 214 3.26 -4.42 -7.34
N GLU A 215 4.40 -3.76 -7.46
CA GLU A 215 5.09 -3.09 -6.36
C GLU A 215 5.10 -1.59 -6.63
N THR A 216 4.81 -0.76 -5.63
CA THR A 216 4.79 0.69 -5.79
C THR A 216 5.77 1.39 -4.85
N ARG A 217 6.47 2.40 -5.35
CA ARG A 217 7.23 3.38 -4.59
C ARG A 217 6.57 4.73 -4.81
N LEU A 218 5.84 5.19 -3.81
CA LEU A 218 5.10 6.44 -3.84
C LEU A 218 5.66 7.39 -2.78
N PRO A 219 5.50 8.71 -2.95
CA PRO A 219 5.81 9.65 -1.89
C PRO A 219 5.06 9.30 -0.60
N PRO A 220 5.57 9.68 0.57
CA PRO A 220 4.84 9.52 1.83
C PRO A 220 3.41 10.04 1.72
N PRO A 221 2.40 9.33 2.24
CA PRO A 221 1.03 9.82 2.25
C PRO A 221 0.95 11.10 3.08
N ARG A 222 0.05 12.01 2.72
CA ARG A 222 -0.11 13.28 3.43
C ARG A 222 -1.09 13.15 4.59
N PHE A 223 -0.77 13.86 5.69
CA PHE A 223 -1.67 14.04 6.81
C PHE A 223 -1.84 15.55 7.06
N VAL A 224 -3.04 16.07 6.86
CA VAL A 224 -3.35 17.48 7.10
C VAL A 224 -4.02 17.61 8.46
N VAL A 225 -3.36 18.31 9.38
CA VAL A 225 -3.88 18.64 10.71
C VAL A 225 -4.40 20.07 10.67
N VAL A 226 -5.67 20.25 10.96
CA VAL A 226 -6.33 21.57 11.02
C VAL A 226 -6.50 21.99 12.47
N GLY A 227 -5.88 23.11 12.82
CA GLY A 227 -5.93 23.69 14.17
C GLY A 227 -4.66 23.49 14.98
N ALA A 228 -4.01 24.59 15.32
CA ALA A 228 -2.73 24.64 16.04
C ALA A 228 -2.97 24.66 17.56
N ASN A 229 -3.00 23.51 18.19
CA ASN A 229 -3.15 23.30 19.63
C ASN A 229 -2.28 22.15 20.14
N ASP A 230 -2.34 21.83 21.42
CA ASP A 230 -1.48 20.78 22.01
C ASP A 230 -1.83 19.38 21.50
N PHE A 231 -3.10 19.10 21.20
CA PHE A 231 -3.52 17.84 20.57
C PHE A 231 -2.94 17.70 19.16
N ALA A 232 -2.87 18.81 18.41
CA ALA A 232 -2.21 18.82 17.10
C ALA A 232 -0.72 18.48 17.23
N GLY A 233 -0.02 19.05 18.21
CA GLY A 233 1.38 18.75 18.47
C GLY A 233 1.65 17.28 18.78
N ALA A 234 0.78 16.65 19.58
CA ALA A 234 0.85 15.22 19.88
C ALA A 234 0.55 14.37 18.65
N LEU A 235 -0.50 14.72 17.90
CA LEU A 235 -0.90 13.98 16.70
C LEU A 235 0.15 14.04 15.60
N VAL A 236 0.77 15.20 15.35
CA VAL A 236 1.89 15.36 14.40
C VAL A 236 2.98 14.32 14.69
N ARG A 237 3.42 14.20 15.95
CA ARG A 237 4.44 13.22 16.35
C ARG A 237 3.98 11.78 16.11
N ALA A 238 2.74 11.46 16.45
CA ALA A 238 2.21 10.11 16.38
C ALA A 238 2.05 9.61 14.93
N VAL A 239 1.58 10.45 14.00
CA VAL A 239 1.37 10.05 12.60
C VAL A 239 2.67 9.91 11.80
N HIS A 240 3.74 10.56 12.21
CA HIS A 240 5.08 10.34 11.64
C HIS A 240 5.56 8.89 11.80
N LEU A 241 5.19 8.21 12.89
CA LEU A 241 5.50 6.78 13.08
C LEU A 241 4.90 5.89 12.00
N LEU A 242 3.83 6.35 11.34
CA LEU A 242 3.17 5.67 10.22
C LEU A 242 3.70 6.12 8.85
N GLY A 243 4.74 6.96 8.81
CA GLY A 243 5.37 7.43 7.58
C GLY A 243 4.58 8.51 6.84
N TYR A 244 3.70 9.25 7.50
CA TYR A 244 3.00 10.38 6.89
C TYR A 244 3.90 11.63 6.81
N ARG A 245 3.77 12.37 5.71
CA ARG A 245 4.20 13.77 5.62
C ARG A 245 3.09 14.66 6.21
N VAL A 246 3.41 15.45 7.22
CA VAL A 246 2.43 16.17 8.01
C VAL A 246 2.46 17.66 7.71
N THR A 247 1.31 18.22 7.30
CA THR A 247 1.09 19.65 7.19
C THR A 247 0.10 20.09 8.28
N LEU A 248 0.48 21.08 9.08
CA LEU A 248 -0.38 21.72 10.06
C LEU A 248 -0.90 23.04 9.48
N VAL A 249 -2.22 23.26 9.51
CA VAL A 249 -2.88 24.44 8.97
C VAL A 249 -3.71 25.13 10.04
N ASP A 250 -3.52 26.42 10.25
CA ASP A 250 -4.40 27.25 11.10
C ASP A 250 -4.44 28.68 10.55
N ALA A 251 -5.63 29.26 10.51
CA ALA A 251 -5.81 30.65 10.03
C ALA A 251 -5.24 31.70 10.98
N ARG A 252 -4.91 31.32 12.19
CA ARG A 252 -4.46 32.23 13.25
C ARG A 252 -2.93 32.16 13.40
N GLU A 253 -2.23 33.14 12.83
CA GLU A 253 -0.77 33.21 12.79
C GLU A 253 -0.11 33.03 14.19
N VAL A 254 -0.68 33.61 15.21
CA VAL A 254 -0.15 33.53 16.58
C VAL A 254 -0.06 32.10 17.09
N PHE A 255 -0.96 31.21 16.66
CA PHE A 255 -0.96 29.82 17.06
C PHE A 255 -0.13 28.94 16.11
N ALA A 256 -0.12 29.22 14.80
CA ALA A 256 0.59 28.48 13.78
C ALA A 256 2.09 28.86 13.68
N ALA A 257 2.76 28.98 14.82
CA ALA A 257 4.19 29.30 14.84
C ALA A 257 5.02 27.99 14.62
N PRO A 258 5.87 27.90 13.59
CA PRO A 258 6.64 26.68 13.29
C PRO A 258 7.45 26.14 14.47
N ARG A 259 8.01 27.01 15.30
CA ARG A 259 8.75 26.63 16.52
C ARG A 259 7.91 25.84 17.54
N ARG A 260 6.58 25.92 17.48
CA ARG A 260 5.68 25.16 18.36
C ARG A 260 5.45 23.74 17.84
N PHE A 261 5.68 23.52 16.55
CA PHE A 261 5.41 22.26 15.85
C PHE A 261 6.64 21.81 15.04
N PRO A 262 7.79 21.63 15.68
CA PRO A 262 9.06 21.36 14.98
C PRO A 262 9.07 20.01 14.26
N GLN A 263 8.12 19.12 14.56
CA GLN A 263 7.98 17.85 13.88
C GLN A 263 6.98 17.88 12.70
N ALA A 264 6.24 18.99 12.49
CA ALA A 264 5.46 19.14 11.27
C ALA A 264 6.41 19.39 10.08
N ASP A 265 6.21 18.69 8.97
CA ASP A 265 6.99 18.93 7.75
C ASP A 265 6.69 20.31 7.17
N GLU A 266 5.48 20.82 7.45
CA GLU A 266 5.04 22.13 6.99
C GLU A 266 4.02 22.72 7.98
N VAL A 267 4.15 24.01 8.27
CA VAL A 267 3.16 24.77 9.05
C VAL A 267 2.67 25.92 8.18
N VAL A 268 1.36 25.96 7.90
CA VAL A 268 0.73 26.89 6.98
C VAL A 268 -0.23 27.80 7.72
N VAL A 269 -0.11 29.11 7.51
CA VAL A 269 -1.06 30.12 7.99
C VAL A 269 -2.02 30.44 6.87
N ASP A 270 -3.17 29.77 6.86
CA ASP A 270 -4.22 29.99 5.88
C ASP A 270 -5.58 29.50 6.43
N TRP A 271 -6.68 29.87 5.78
CA TRP A 271 -7.98 29.27 6.02
C TRP A 271 -7.96 27.79 5.58
N PRO A 272 -8.29 26.86 6.46
CA PRO A 272 -8.10 25.43 6.18
C PRO A 272 -8.84 24.92 4.92
N ASP A 273 -10.05 25.42 4.68
CA ASP A 273 -10.83 25.09 3.47
C ASP A 273 -10.18 25.62 2.20
N ARG A 274 -9.59 26.84 2.23
CA ARG A 274 -8.86 27.42 1.09
C ARG A 274 -7.60 26.64 0.79
N TYR A 275 -6.82 26.33 1.82
CA TYR A 275 -5.64 25.51 1.69
C TYR A 275 -5.97 24.15 1.07
N LEU A 276 -6.97 23.45 1.62
CA LEU A 276 -7.38 22.14 1.15
C LEU A 276 -7.88 22.18 -0.30
N ALA A 277 -8.62 23.23 -0.68
CA ALA A 277 -9.09 23.45 -2.04
C ALA A 277 -7.93 23.67 -3.03
N ALA A 278 -6.94 24.48 -2.64
CA ALA A 278 -5.75 24.73 -3.46
C ALA A 278 -4.91 23.46 -3.66
N GLU A 279 -4.74 22.65 -2.60
CA GLU A 279 -4.02 21.39 -2.67
C GLU A 279 -4.75 20.35 -3.55
N ALA A 280 -6.08 20.29 -3.45
CA ALA A 280 -6.91 19.43 -4.30
C ALA A 280 -6.84 19.84 -5.77
N ALA A 281 -6.99 21.14 -6.06
CA ALA A 281 -6.90 21.68 -7.43
C ALA A 281 -5.52 21.44 -8.06
N ALA A 282 -4.48 21.46 -7.25
CA ALA A 282 -3.11 21.17 -7.69
C ALA A 282 -2.78 19.66 -7.80
N GLY A 283 -3.75 18.76 -7.50
CA GLY A 283 -3.55 17.31 -7.57
C GLY A 283 -2.60 16.76 -6.50
N ARG A 284 -2.37 17.52 -5.41
CA ARG A 284 -1.44 17.11 -4.35
C ARG A 284 -2.10 16.31 -3.21
N LEU A 285 -3.41 16.07 -3.29
CA LEU A 285 -4.15 15.19 -2.40
C LEU A 285 -4.54 13.92 -3.16
N ASP A 286 -4.28 12.76 -2.56
CA ASP A 286 -4.59 11.46 -3.15
C ASP A 286 -5.47 10.60 -2.22
N ALA A 287 -5.82 9.39 -2.67
CA ALA A 287 -6.64 8.44 -1.92
C ALA A 287 -5.97 7.91 -0.63
N ARG A 288 -4.72 8.26 -0.36
CA ARG A 288 -3.98 7.91 0.87
C ARG A 288 -3.94 9.08 1.86
N THR A 289 -4.36 10.26 1.44
CA THR A 289 -4.35 11.47 2.26
C THR A 289 -5.37 11.36 3.39
N ALA A 290 -4.97 11.80 4.59
CA ALA A 290 -5.80 11.89 5.78
C ALA A 290 -5.95 13.35 6.22
N VAL A 291 -7.13 13.70 6.74
CA VAL A 291 -7.42 15.03 7.29
C VAL A 291 -8.00 14.89 8.70
N ALA A 292 -7.43 15.62 9.66
CA ALA A 292 -7.92 15.70 11.03
C ALA A 292 -8.21 17.16 11.41
N VAL A 293 -9.47 17.46 11.69
CA VAL A 293 -9.92 18.77 12.14
C VAL A 293 -9.97 18.79 13.66
N LEU A 294 -9.05 19.53 14.28
CA LEU A 294 -8.88 19.63 15.73
C LEU A 294 -9.29 20.99 16.28
N THR A 295 -9.91 21.82 15.46
CA THR A 295 -10.56 23.05 15.87
C THR A 295 -11.95 22.79 16.43
N HIS A 296 -12.52 23.80 17.10
CA HIS A 296 -13.90 23.78 17.62
C HIS A 296 -14.72 24.98 17.14
N ASP A 297 -14.27 25.61 16.06
CA ASP A 297 -14.90 26.81 15.50
C ASP A 297 -15.62 26.44 14.20
N VAL A 298 -16.94 26.56 14.21
CA VAL A 298 -17.84 26.21 13.11
C VAL A 298 -17.42 26.84 11.78
N LYS A 299 -16.89 28.09 11.84
CA LYS A 299 -16.46 28.82 10.63
C LYS A 299 -15.27 28.14 9.91
N PHE A 300 -14.44 27.37 10.62
CA PHE A 300 -13.36 26.59 10.05
C PHE A 300 -13.79 25.14 9.80
N ASP A 301 -14.49 24.53 10.78
CA ASP A 301 -14.84 23.12 10.77
C ASP A 301 -15.76 22.76 9.59
N VAL A 302 -16.87 23.50 9.42
CA VAL A 302 -17.90 23.13 8.45
C VAL A 302 -17.41 23.26 7.00
N PRO A 303 -16.82 24.39 6.56
CA PRO A 303 -16.31 24.49 5.19
C PRO A 303 -15.22 23.46 4.88
N THR A 304 -14.29 23.23 5.82
CA THR A 304 -13.20 22.27 5.67
C THR A 304 -13.71 20.83 5.56
N LEU A 305 -14.63 20.42 6.44
CA LEU A 305 -15.19 19.07 6.44
C LEU A 305 -16.07 18.82 5.22
N ARG A 306 -16.89 19.81 4.80
CA ARG A 306 -17.68 19.70 3.57
C ARG A 306 -16.80 19.40 2.37
N LEU A 307 -15.71 20.16 2.23
CA LEU A 307 -14.74 19.94 1.15
C LEU A 307 -14.04 18.59 1.29
N ALA A 308 -13.48 18.25 2.46
CA ALA A 308 -12.77 17.02 2.71
C ALA A 308 -13.62 15.77 2.45
N LEU A 309 -14.87 15.77 2.84
CA LEU A 309 -15.79 14.66 2.63
C LEU A 309 -16.14 14.45 1.14
N GLY A 310 -16.11 15.51 0.33
CA GLY A 310 -16.28 15.44 -1.12
C GLY A 310 -15.05 14.91 -1.88
N LEU A 311 -13.88 14.91 -1.26
CA LEU A 311 -12.64 14.41 -1.86
C LEU A 311 -12.46 12.91 -1.60
N PRO A 312 -11.73 12.18 -2.48
CA PRO A 312 -11.46 10.74 -2.31
C PRO A 312 -10.33 10.49 -1.29
N LEU A 313 -10.47 11.01 -0.07
CA LEU A 313 -9.47 10.87 0.99
C LEU A 313 -9.60 9.55 1.73
N ALA A 314 -8.48 9.02 2.26
CA ALA A 314 -8.44 7.80 3.07
C ALA A 314 -9.13 7.95 4.42
N TYR A 315 -9.07 9.16 5.01
CA TYR A 315 -9.58 9.40 6.36
C TYR A 315 -9.96 10.86 6.51
N VAL A 316 -11.13 11.12 7.11
CA VAL A 316 -11.57 12.45 7.51
C VAL A 316 -12.10 12.36 8.94
N GLY A 317 -11.39 12.99 9.88
CA GLY A 317 -11.74 12.97 11.29
C GLY A 317 -11.97 14.37 11.87
N ALA A 318 -12.79 14.48 12.90
CA ALA A 318 -13.01 15.75 13.60
C ALA A 318 -13.08 15.56 15.11
N MET A 319 -12.30 16.35 15.85
CA MET A 319 -12.27 16.34 17.30
C MET A 319 -13.50 17.03 17.89
N GLY A 320 -13.95 16.56 19.05
CA GLY A 320 -15.03 17.19 19.79
C GLY A 320 -15.82 16.20 20.63
N SER A 321 -16.71 16.73 21.45
CA SER A 321 -17.64 15.92 22.24
C SER A 321 -18.75 15.32 21.34
N ARG A 322 -19.49 14.36 21.87
CA ARG A 322 -20.70 13.82 21.19
C ARG A 322 -21.73 14.93 20.88
N ARG A 323 -21.82 15.95 21.75
CA ARG A 323 -22.66 17.13 21.52
C ARG A 323 -22.16 17.99 20.35
N SER A 324 -20.86 18.26 20.30
CA SER A 324 -20.23 19.00 19.19
C SER A 324 -20.36 18.25 17.88
N HIS A 325 -20.26 16.91 17.93
CA HIS A 325 -20.50 16.04 16.78
C HIS A 325 -21.93 16.21 16.23
N ALA A 326 -22.95 16.12 17.09
CA ALA A 326 -24.35 16.28 16.66
C ALA A 326 -24.62 17.65 16.01
N GLN A 327 -24.08 18.72 16.58
CA GLN A 327 -24.18 20.07 16.01
C GLN A 327 -23.47 20.16 14.64
N ARG A 328 -22.28 19.60 14.52
CA ARG A 328 -21.50 19.57 13.28
C ARG A 328 -22.21 18.79 12.18
N ILE A 329 -22.77 17.63 12.49
CA ILE A 329 -23.55 16.83 11.53
C ILE A 329 -24.76 17.63 11.03
N GLN A 330 -25.46 18.34 11.91
CA GLN A 330 -26.59 19.17 11.50
C GLN A 330 -26.14 20.31 10.57
N ALA A 331 -25.09 21.04 10.93
CA ALA A 331 -24.55 22.12 10.10
C ALA A 331 -24.06 21.60 8.71
N LEU A 332 -23.43 20.41 8.64
CA LEU A 332 -23.03 19.81 7.37
C LEU A 332 -24.23 19.38 6.51
N ARG A 333 -25.32 18.89 7.12
CA ARG A 333 -26.58 18.61 6.40
C ARG A 333 -27.20 19.89 5.83
N ASP A 334 -27.21 20.96 6.61
CA ASP A 334 -27.72 22.26 6.17
C ASP A 334 -26.93 22.84 4.99
N GLU A 335 -25.63 22.49 4.90
CA GLU A 335 -24.74 22.79 3.77
C GLU A 335 -24.83 21.76 2.60
N GLY A 336 -25.80 20.85 2.65
CA GLY A 336 -26.09 19.90 1.56
C GLY A 336 -25.19 18.66 1.50
N VAL A 337 -24.44 18.33 2.56
CA VAL A 337 -23.62 17.11 2.60
C VAL A 337 -24.54 15.89 2.73
N THR A 338 -24.39 14.94 1.79
CA THR A 338 -25.26 13.75 1.73
C THR A 338 -24.98 12.77 2.87
N PRO A 339 -25.94 11.89 3.23
CA PRO A 339 -25.75 10.88 4.27
C PRO A 339 -24.53 9.96 4.00
N ASP A 340 -24.29 9.57 2.74
CA ASP A 340 -23.14 8.72 2.37
C ASP A 340 -21.80 9.41 2.63
N LEU A 341 -21.70 10.70 2.34
CA LEU A 341 -20.51 11.48 2.65
C LEU A 341 -20.35 11.66 4.17
N LEU A 342 -21.44 11.91 4.89
CA LEU A 342 -21.40 12.02 6.36
C LEU A 342 -20.96 10.70 7.03
N ALA A 343 -21.29 9.55 6.47
CA ALA A 343 -20.86 8.24 7.00
C ALA A 343 -19.33 8.06 6.95
N ARG A 344 -18.62 8.82 6.11
CA ARG A 344 -17.15 8.84 6.05
C ARG A 344 -16.50 9.64 7.18
N LEU A 345 -17.27 10.50 7.87
CA LEU A 345 -16.74 11.34 8.93
C LEU A 345 -16.52 10.55 10.22
N ARG A 346 -15.29 10.50 10.68
CA ARG A 346 -14.90 9.95 12.00
C ARG A 346 -14.99 11.09 13.05
N SER A 347 -16.09 11.13 13.80
CA SER A 347 -16.33 12.17 14.79
C SER A 347 -17.27 11.65 15.90
N PRO A 348 -16.90 11.77 17.16
CA PRO A 348 -15.58 12.20 17.68
C PRO A 348 -14.44 11.35 17.10
N ILE A 349 -13.30 12.00 16.78
CA ILE A 349 -12.13 11.35 16.19
C ILE A 349 -11.48 10.39 17.18
N GLY A 350 -11.04 9.21 16.70
CA GLY A 350 -10.29 8.22 17.47
C GLY A 350 -11.16 7.10 18.05
N LEU A 351 -10.49 6.03 18.51
CA LEU A 351 -11.13 4.92 19.20
C LEU A 351 -11.46 5.29 20.66
N ASP A 352 -12.51 4.71 21.20
CA ASP A 352 -12.90 4.89 22.62
C ASP A 352 -11.95 4.10 23.53
N LEU A 353 -10.81 4.69 23.87
CA LEU A 353 -9.77 4.14 24.74
C LEU A 353 -9.83 4.74 26.17
N GLY A 354 -10.75 5.67 26.44
CA GLY A 354 -10.73 6.46 27.69
C GLY A 354 -9.62 7.51 27.72
N ALA A 355 -9.10 7.91 26.57
CA ALA A 355 -8.00 8.86 26.43
C ALA A 355 -8.34 10.26 26.95
N VAL A 356 -7.43 10.88 27.71
CA VAL A 356 -7.59 12.19 28.35
C VAL A 356 -6.50 13.17 27.91
N THR A 357 -5.23 12.74 27.94
CA THR A 357 -4.11 13.61 27.58
C THR A 357 -3.98 13.77 26.06
N PRO A 358 -3.36 14.86 25.55
CA PRO A 358 -3.10 15.02 24.12
C PRO A 358 -2.40 13.81 23.50
N GLU A 359 -1.43 13.21 24.19
CA GLU A 359 -0.69 12.04 23.72
C GLU A 359 -1.59 10.78 23.64
N GLU A 360 -2.43 10.54 24.63
CA GLU A 360 -3.39 9.42 24.62
C GLU A 360 -4.43 9.59 23.51
N VAL A 361 -4.93 10.80 23.31
CA VAL A 361 -5.86 11.11 22.19
C VAL A 361 -5.15 10.89 20.84
N ALA A 362 -3.89 11.28 20.70
CA ALA A 362 -3.13 11.02 19.49
C ALA A 362 -2.99 9.51 19.23
N VAL A 363 -2.74 8.69 20.26
CA VAL A 363 -2.71 7.22 20.14
C VAL A 363 -4.08 6.69 19.70
N SER A 364 -5.18 7.18 20.29
CA SER A 364 -6.54 6.80 19.92
C SER A 364 -6.83 7.09 18.43
N VAL A 365 -6.45 8.28 17.94
CA VAL A 365 -6.62 8.69 16.53
C VAL A 365 -5.77 7.82 15.59
N VAL A 366 -4.50 7.57 15.94
CA VAL A 366 -3.61 6.72 15.14
C VAL A 366 -4.11 5.27 15.09
N ALA A 367 -4.64 4.76 16.19
CA ALA A 367 -5.23 3.42 16.21
C ALA A 367 -6.47 3.31 15.31
N GLU A 368 -7.37 4.33 15.31
CA GLU A 368 -8.50 4.40 14.39
C GLU A 368 -8.04 4.49 12.93
N LEU A 369 -7.05 5.34 12.64
CA LEU A 369 -6.48 5.50 11.30
C LEU A 369 -5.94 4.16 10.76
N VAL A 370 -5.25 3.38 11.60
CA VAL A 370 -4.77 2.04 11.25
C VAL A 370 -5.94 1.09 11.02
N ALA A 371 -6.94 1.08 11.89
CA ALA A 371 -8.14 0.25 11.74
C ALA A 371 -8.87 0.53 10.42
N VAL A 372 -9.11 1.79 10.11
CA VAL A 372 -9.75 2.23 8.84
C VAL A 372 -8.94 1.81 7.62
N ARG A 373 -7.60 1.99 7.65
CA ARG A 373 -6.71 1.57 6.55
C ARG A 373 -6.84 0.07 6.23
N TYR A 374 -7.16 -0.74 7.22
CA TYR A 374 -7.30 -2.20 7.07
C TYR A 374 -8.76 -2.68 7.05
N GLY A 375 -9.73 -1.75 6.87
CA GLY A 375 -11.16 -2.09 6.79
C GLY A 375 -11.70 -2.71 8.08
N ARG A 376 -11.17 -2.30 9.23
CA ARG A 376 -11.65 -2.75 10.54
C ARG A 376 -12.55 -1.66 11.12
N ASP A 377 -13.84 -1.94 11.26
CA ASP A 377 -14.78 -0.98 11.87
C ASP A 377 -14.73 -0.96 13.39
N ALA A 378 -14.25 -2.06 14.00
CA ALA A 378 -14.06 -2.17 15.45
C ALA A 378 -12.66 -2.72 15.75
N ALA A 379 -11.94 -2.07 16.66
CA ALA A 379 -10.69 -2.57 17.21
C ALA A 379 -10.99 -3.31 18.51
N VAL A 380 -10.62 -4.60 18.56
CA VAL A 380 -10.69 -5.43 19.74
C VAL A 380 -9.31 -5.93 20.11
N PRO A 381 -9.02 -6.21 21.40
CA PRO A 381 -7.74 -6.81 21.78
C PRO A 381 -7.51 -8.14 21.06
N LEU A 382 -6.30 -8.37 20.55
CA LEU A 382 -5.94 -9.61 19.84
C LEU A 382 -6.16 -10.84 20.72
N SER A 383 -6.03 -10.71 22.05
CA SER A 383 -6.32 -11.79 23.02
C SER A 383 -7.79 -12.22 23.06
N ARG A 384 -8.70 -11.49 22.41
CA ARG A 384 -10.14 -11.78 22.33
C ARG A 384 -10.57 -12.18 20.92
N THR A 385 -9.62 -12.42 20.04
CA THR A 385 -9.88 -12.85 18.67
C THR A 385 -9.24 -14.19 18.42
N ASP A 386 -9.88 -15.00 17.58
CA ASP A 386 -9.38 -16.30 17.14
C ASP A 386 -9.00 -16.22 15.66
N GLY A 387 -8.15 -17.17 15.21
CA GLY A 387 -7.71 -17.27 13.83
C GLY A 387 -6.48 -16.43 13.50
N PRO A 388 -6.15 -16.26 12.20
CA PRO A 388 -4.94 -15.59 11.76
C PRO A 388 -4.95 -14.10 12.15
N LEU A 389 -3.81 -13.58 12.62
CA LEU A 389 -3.65 -12.17 13.00
C LEU A 389 -3.83 -11.22 11.83
N HIS A 390 -3.46 -11.66 10.63
CA HIS A 390 -3.61 -10.92 9.40
C HIS A 390 -4.58 -11.65 8.46
N ALA A 391 -5.65 -10.98 8.03
CA ALA A 391 -6.48 -11.50 6.95
C ALA A 391 -5.63 -11.65 5.68
N ALA A 392 -5.86 -12.72 4.91
CA ALA A 392 -5.19 -12.91 3.63
C ALA A 392 -5.36 -11.65 2.77
N ARG A 393 -4.29 -10.90 2.58
CA ARG A 393 -4.26 -9.76 1.67
C ARG A 393 -4.07 -10.29 0.26
N GLY A 394 -5.06 -10.14 -0.58
CA GLY A 394 -5.02 -10.57 -1.96
C GLY A 394 -6.37 -10.48 -2.66
N THR A 395 -7.45 -10.14 -1.94
CA THR A 395 -8.76 -9.98 -2.56
C THR A 395 -9.19 -8.53 -2.41
N ILE A 396 -9.17 -7.79 -3.51
CA ILE A 396 -9.87 -6.50 -3.62
C ILE A 396 -11.34 -6.80 -3.29
N PRO A 397 -12.02 -6.04 -2.39
CA PRO A 397 -13.43 -6.26 -2.09
C PRO A 397 -14.24 -6.17 -3.39
N GLY A 398 -14.82 -7.26 -3.85
CA GLY A 398 -15.60 -7.33 -5.08
C GLY A 398 -15.80 -8.73 -5.65
N THR A 399 -15.02 -9.71 -5.24
CA THR A 399 -15.21 -11.10 -5.66
C THR A 399 -15.61 -11.97 -4.47
N THR A 400 -16.89 -12.00 -4.15
CA THR A 400 -17.50 -13.02 -3.29
C THR A 400 -17.39 -14.39 -3.96
N ARG A 401 -16.41 -15.19 -3.57
CA ARG A 401 -16.52 -16.64 -3.76
C ARG A 401 -17.62 -17.14 -2.83
N SER A 402 -18.75 -17.54 -3.38
CA SER A 402 -19.75 -18.35 -2.68
C SER A 402 -19.06 -19.65 -2.23
N LYS A 403 -18.95 -19.85 -0.92
CA LYS A 403 -18.58 -21.14 -0.34
C LYS A 403 -19.78 -22.08 -0.46
N GLU A 404 -19.94 -22.75 -1.58
CA GLU A 404 -20.71 -23.99 -1.62
C GLU A 404 -19.83 -25.11 -1.07
N ARG A 405 -20.18 -25.61 0.11
CA ARG A 405 -19.65 -26.86 0.62
C ARG A 405 -20.24 -28.01 -0.20
N PRO A 406 -19.45 -28.93 -0.78
CA PRO A 406 -19.98 -30.17 -1.32
C PRO A 406 -20.58 -30.97 -0.15
N ARG A 407 -21.87 -31.30 -0.25
CA ARG A 407 -22.48 -32.32 0.59
C ARG A 407 -22.11 -33.67 -0.03
N TRP A 408 -21.27 -34.41 0.67
CA TRP A 408 -21.12 -35.83 0.41
C TRP A 408 -22.15 -36.56 1.25
N THR A 409 -23.08 -37.28 0.59
CA THR A 409 -23.89 -38.34 1.18
C THR A 409 -23.18 -39.66 0.99
#